data_029bd88ae6945b1ac8a1f9e0f69b7f30
#
_entry.id   029bd88ae6945b1ac8a1f9e0f69b7f30
#
_cell.length_a   1.000
_cell.length_b   1.000
_cell.length_c   1.000
_cell.angle_alpha   90.00
_cell.angle_beta   90.00
_cell.angle_gamma   90.00
#
_symmetry.space_group_name_H-M   'P 1'
#
loop_
_entity.id
_entity.type
_entity.pdbx_description
1 polymer ?
#
loop_
_entity_poly.entity_id
_entity_poly.type
_entity_poly.pdbx_seq_one_letter_code
_entity_poly.pdbx_strand_id
1 'polypeptide(L)'
;MRVLVTVVSLFFLGIQAETHWTYSGGSLEESDWPRTYPDCGGQRQSPINLQSKKVKFNQFLKPLTLSGYEEDGLEFSMTNNGHTVQIALPSTMSLKDSKSTLYKAEQMHFHWGGDFAEISGSEHTVDGIRRVTEIHFVHYNSKYENFDEAKSQPDGLAVLAALVEINEYEENTYYSPLISELPNIQYTGQITTLKNTNIYNLMPRDTFHYYTYEGSLTTPPCTENVKWFVLHDTVKLSKTQVENMENTIKNDHNETLHNIYRKTQALNERVVQANFPDFFSKSK
;
A
#
# COMPACT_ATOMS: atom_id res chain seq x y z
N MET A 1 -48.84 32.10 -41.95
CA MET A 1 -48.64 31.83 -40.51
C MET A 1 -47.80 30.56 -40.40
N ARG A 2 -46.49 30.69 -40.19
CA ARG A 2 -45.57 29.54 -40.03
C ARG A 2 -45.35 29.33 -38.54
N VAL A 3 -45.75 28.18 -38.04
CA VAL A 3 -45.53 27.74 -36.65
C VAL A 3 -44.11 27.18 -36.55
N LEU A 4 -43.26 27.83 -35.75
CA LEU A 4 -41.91 27.36 -35.42
C LEU A 4 -42.05 26.42 -34.24
N VAL A 5 -41.78 25.12 -34.46
CA VAL A 5 -41.70 24.12 -33.38
C VAL A 5 -40.25 24.09 -32.89
N THR A 6 -40.01 24.65 -31.70
CA THR A 6 -38.71 24.59 -31.05
C THR A 6 -38.64 23.25 -30.30
N VAL A 7 -37.78 22.34 -30.78
CA VAL A 7 -37.45 21.10 -30.06
C VAL A 7 -36.40 21.41 -28.99
N VAL A 8 -36.79 21.36 -27.74
CA VAL A 8 -35.87 21.47 -26.60
C VAL A 8 -35.31 20.07 -26.32
N SER A 9 -34.07 19.84 -26.72
CA SER A 9 -33.33 18.65 -26.35
C SER A 9 -32.84 18.76 -24.89
N LEU A 10 -33.51 18.08 -24.00
CA LEU A 10 -33.05 17.89 -22.63
C LEU A 10 -31.84 16.92 -22.62
N PHE A 11 -30.63 17.45 -22.51
CA PHE A 11 -29.45 16.67 -22.17
C PHE A 11 -29.58 16.29 -20.70
N PHE A 12 -29.94 15.06 -20.41
CA PHE A 12 -29.68 14.43 -19.11
C PHE A 12 -28.16 14.24 -18.97
N LEU A 13 -27.51 15.18 -18.31
CA LEU A 13 -26.20 14.94 -17.71
C LEU A 13 -26.44 13.93 -16.59
N GLY A 14 -26.26 12.65 -16.89
CA GLY A 14 -26.17 11.62 -15.87
C GLY A 14 -24.97 11.95 -14.99
N ILE A 15 -25.22 12.40 -13.78
CA ILE A 15 -24.22 12.37 -12.71
C ILE A 15 -23.97 10.88 -12.49
N GLN A 16 -22.90 10.33 -13.07
CA GLN A 16 -22.36 9.05 -12.61
C GLN A 16 -21.89 9.34 -11.18
N ALA A 17 -22.63 8.85 -10.21
CA ALA A 17 -22.11 8.71 -8.87
C ALA A 17 -20.84 7.86 -8.99
N GLU A 18 -19.70 8.38 -8.57
CA GLU A 18 -18.49 7.57 -8.44
C GLU A 18 -18.87 6.37 -7.60
N THR A 19 -18.75 5.17 -8.16
CA THR A 19 -19.01 3.93 -7.45
C THR A 19 -17.92 3.77 -6.40
N HIS A 20 -18.26 4.10 -5.17
CA HIS A 20 -17.32 4.01 -4.04
C HIS A 20 -17.07 2.53 -3.76
N TRP A 21 -15.85 2.08 -3.97
CA TRP A 21 -15.44 0.71 -3.67
C TRP A 21 -15.12 0.55 -2.17
N THR A 22 -15.32 -0.65 -1.65
CA THR A 22 -15.01 -1.03 -0.26
C THR A 22 -14.28 -2.37 -0.24
N TYR A 23 -13.59 -2.67 0.85
CA TYR A 23 -13.03 -4.02 1.08
C TYR A 23 -14.14 -5.02 1.44
N SER A 24 -15.12 -4.58 2.25
CA SER A 24 -16.27 -5.38 2.69
C SER A 24 -17.43 -4.48 3.10
N GLY A 25 -18.65 -5.01 3.17
CA GLY A 25 -19.82 -4.32 3.73
C GLY A 25 -20.45 -3.24 2.86
N GLY A 26 -19.98 -3.04 1.63
CA GLY A 26 -20.47 -2.01 0.72
C GLY A 26 -21.15 -2.56 -0.53
N SER A 27 -21.55 -1.66 -1.42
CA SER A 27 -22.21 -2.01 -2.69
C SER A 27 -21.24 -2.52 -3.76
N LEU A 28 -19.94 -2.25 -3.61
CA LEU A 28 -18.87 -2.69 -4.51
C LEU A 28 -17.71 -3.25 -3.69
N GLU A 29 -17.87 -4.49 -3.23
CA GLU A 29 -16.86 -5.21 -2.44
C GLU A 29 -15.75 -5.79 -3.31
N GLU A 30 -14.68 -6.30 -2.67
CA GLU A 30 -13.51 -6.86 -3.32
C GLU A 30 -13.86 -7.89 -4.43
N SER A 31 -14.84 -8.76 -4.18
CA SER A 31 -15.29 -9.78 -5.13
C SER A 31 -15.95 -9.19 -6.39
N ASP A 32 -16.48 -7.99 -6.29
CA ASP A 32 -17.21 -7.30 -7.35
C ASP A 32 -16.35 -6.25 -8.09
N TRP A 33 -15.15 -5.93 -7.58
CA TRP A 33 -14.26 -4.94 -8.22
C TRP A 33 -14.04 -5.20 -9.72
N PRO A 34 -13.81 -6.47 -10.21
CA PRO A 34 -13.59 -6.72 -11.62
C PRO A 34 -14.77 -6.32 -12.53
N ARG A 35 -15.97 -6.17 -11.99
CA ARG A 35 -17.17 -5.76 -12.76
C ARG A 35 -17.11 -4.29 -13.17
N THR A 36 -16.55 -3.45 -12.29
CA THR A 36 -16.41 -2.00 -12.51
C THR A 36 -15.00 -1.63 -12.94
N TYR A 37 -14.01 -2.34 -12.41
CA TYR A 37 -12.59 -2.16 -12.68
C TYR A 37 -12.00 -3.45 -13.27
N PRO A 38 -12.04 -3.64 -14.60
CA PRO A 38 -11.68 -4.91 -15.25
C PRO A 38 -10.26 -5.40 -14.93
N ASP A 39 -9.33 -4.49 -14.72
CA ASP A 39 -7.94 -4.83 -14.36
C ASP A 39 -7.87 -5.59 -13.03
N CYS A 40 -8.85 -5.41 -12.11
CA CYS A 40 -8.89 -6.16 -10.86
C CYS A 40 -9.12 -7.68 -11.04
N GLY A 41 -9.55 -8.12 -12.22
CA GLY A 41 -9.64 -9.51 -12.65
C GLY A 41 -8.45 -9.98 -13.50
N GLY A 42 -7.36 -9.22 -13.54
CA GLY A 42 -6.18 -9.50 -14.37
C GLY A 42 -5.36 -10.71 -13.90
N GLN A 43 -4.26 -10.96 -14.61
CA GLN A 43 -3.42 -12.14 -14.39
C GLN A 43 -2.17 -11.88 -13.55
N ARG A 44 -1.85 -10.61 -13.27
CA ARG A 44 -0.69 -10.20 -12.48
C ARG A 44 -1.08 -9.40 -11.25
N GLN A 45 -2.17 -9.81 -10.61
CA GLN A 45 -2.74 -9.11 -9.47
C GLN A 45 -1.91 -9.23 -8.19
N SER A 46 -2.04 -8.22 -7.32
CA SER A 46 -1.43 -8.14 -5.98
C SER A 46 -2.54 -7.94 -4.93
N PRO A 47 -2.26 -8.31 -3.63
CA PRO A 47 -1.04 -8.92 -3.11
C PRO A 47 -0.95 -10.42 -3.45
N ILE A 48 0.17 -11.06 -3.08
CA ILE A 48 0.37 -12.51 -3.28
C ILE A 48 0.85 -13.20 -1.99
N ASN A 49 0.74 -14.52 -1.96
CA ASN A 49 1.42 -15.34 -0.96
C ASN A 49 2.87 -15.60 -1.40
N LEU A 50 3.83 -15.07 -0.64
CA LEU A 50 5.27 -15.29 -0.82
C LEU A 50 5.62 -16.68 -0.26
N GLN A 51 5.69 -17.69 -1.13
CA GLN A 51 6.05 -19.05 -0.75
C GLN A 51 7.58 -19.20 -0.76
N SER A 52 8.22 -19.16 0.42
CA SER A 52 9.67 -19.12 0.58
C SER A 52 10.37 -20.21 -0.24
N LYS A 53 9.84 -21.43 -0.22
CA LYS A 53 10.36 -22.59 -0.97
C LYS A 53 10.26 -22.47 -2.49
N LYS A 54 9.46 -21.57 -3.01
CA LYS A 54 9.27 -21.32 -4.46
C LYS A 54 9.98 -20.05 -4.94
N VAL A 55 10.46 -19.23 -4.02
CA VAL A 55 11.21 -18.01 -4.35
C VAL A 55 12.54 -18.39 -5.00
N LYS A 56 12.89 -17.68 -6.06
CA LYS A 56 14.16 -17.87 -6.76
C LYS A 56 15.20 -16.87 -6.27
N PHE A 57 16.28 -17.35 -5.66
CA PHE A 57 17.42 -16.51 -5.37
C PHE A 57 18.04 -15.98 -6.66
N ASN A 58 18.24 -14.65 -6.71
CA ASN A 58 18.89 -13.97 -7.82
C ASN A 58 20.06 -13.13 -7.31
N GLN A 59 21.29 -13.63 -7.50
CA GLN A 59 22.53 -12.97 -7.07
C GLN A 59 22.79 -11.62 -7.74
N PHE A 60 22.07 -11.29 -8.81
CA PHE A 60 22.20 -10.02 -9.53
C PHE A 60 21.28 -8.91 -8.95
N LEU A 61 20.35 -9.28 -8.08
CA LEU A 61 19.56 -8.31 -7.34
C LEU A 61 20.43 -7.72 -6.22
N LYS A 62 20.77 -6.45 -6.35
CA LYS A 62 21.50 -5.70 -5.33
C LYS A 62 20.53 -5.09 -4.33
N PRO A 63 20.99 -4.74 -3.11
CA PRO A 63 20.20 -3.92 -2.20
C PRO A 63 19.62 -2.68 -2.88
N LEU A 64 18.44 -2.28 -2.43
CA LEU A 64 17.83 -1.02 -2.87
C LEU A 64 18.65 0.14 -2.33
N THR A 65 18.73 1.22 -3.11
CA THR A 65 19.27 2.47 -2.60
C THR A 65 18.12 3.41 -2.28
N LEU A 66 17.93 3.70 -1.00
CA LEU A 66 16.97 4.68 -0.51
C LEU A 66 17.71 6.02 -0.29
N SER A 67 17.14 7.11 -0.78
CA SER A 67 17.74 8.44 -0.65
C SER A 67 16.70 9.44 -0.17
N GLY A 68 17.09 10.36 0.74
CA GLY A 68 16.22 11.39 1.29
C GLY A 68 15.32 10.95 2.44
N TYR A 69 15.26 9.65 2.77
CA TYR A 69 14.39 9.12 3.83
C TYR A 69 14.92 9.39 5.24
N GLU A 70 16.21 9.61 5.38
CA GLU A 70 16.90 9.84 6.67
C GLU A 70 16.89 11.32 7.09
N GLU A 71 16.25 12.20 6.32
CA GLU A 71 16.21 13.62 6.62
C GLU A 71 15.36 13.90 7.86
N ASP A 72 15.94 14.56 8.84
CA ASP A 72 15.25 14.99 10.05
C ASP A 72 14.60 16.36 9.88
N GLY A 73 13.58 16.64 10.69
CA GLY A 73 12.91 17.94 10.75
C GLY A 73 11.95 18.24 9.59
N LEU A 74 11.69 17.26 8.73
CA LEU A 74 10.62 17.37 7.74
C LEU A 74 9.25 17.28 8.40
N GLU A 75 8.29 17.99 7.81
CA GLU A 75 6.87 17.91 8.16
C GLU A 75 6.10 17.26 7.01
N PHE A 76 5.21 16.32 7.35
CA PHE A 76 4.45 15.57 6.36
C PHE A 76 2.96 15.82 6.53
N SER A 77 2.23 15.92 5.41
CA SER A 77 0.78 15.91 5.44
C SER A 77 0.30 14.48 5.66
N MET A 78 -0.49 14.26 6.72
CA MET A 78 -1.10 12.98 7.08
C MET A 78 -2.61 13.11 6.99
N THR A 79 -3.26 12.20 6.28
CA THR A 79 -4.68 12.29 5.91
C THR A 79 -5.38 10.96 6.13
N ASN A 80 -6.62 11.00 6.60
CA ASN A 80 -7.58 9.91 6.44
C ASN A 80 -8.28 10.09 5.09
N ASN A 81 -8.04 9.21 4.12
CA ASN A 81 -8.64 9.29 2.78
C ASN A 81 -9.93 8.46 2.63
N GLY A 82 -10.50 7.97 3.74
CA GLY A 82 -11.70 7.12 3.75
C GLY A 82 -11.41 5.63 3.61
N HIS A 83 -10.20 5.27 3.22
CA HIS A 83 -9.78 3.86 3.03
C HIS A 83 -8.57 3.48 3.89
N THR A 84 -7.74 4.45 4.27
CA THR A 84 -6.54 4.26 5.08
C THR A 84 -6.02 5.59 5.61
N VAL A 85 -4.98 5.54 6.43
CA VAL A 85 -4.11 6.68 6.75
C VAL A 85 -3.02 6.79 5.69
N GLN A 86 -2.94 7.94 5.05
CA GLN A 86 -1.95 8.25 4.03
C GLN A 86 -1.06 9.42 4.46
N ILE A 87 0.24 9.29 4.23
CA ILE A 87 1.25 10.33 4.47
C ILE A 87 1.88 10.69 3.13
N ALA A 88 1.76 11.95 2.72
CA ALA A 88 2.41 12.45 1.51
C ALA A 88 3.92 12.51 1.69
N LEU A 89 4.67 12.00 0.72
CA LEU A 89 6.13 12.01 0.73
C LEU A 89 6.68 12.96 -0.32
N PRO A 90 7.74 13.72 -0.03
CA PRO A 90 8.34 14.60 -1.01
C PRO A 90 9.09 13.82 -2.10
N SER A 91 9.07 14.30 -3.32
CA SER A 91 9.77 13.71 -4.47
C SER A 91 11.32 13.78 -4.38
N THR A 92 11.85 14.42 -3.33
CA THR A 92 13.27 14.35 -2.93
C THR A 92 13.64 13.00 -2.35
N MET A 93 12.65 12.29 -1.78
CA MET A 93 12.79 10.89 -1.40
C MET A 93 12.73 10.00 -2.63
N SER A 94 13.60 9.01 -2.72
CA SER A 94 13.65 8.13 -3.89
C SER A 94 14.18 6.74 -3.56
N LEU A 95 13.77 5.77 -4.39
CA LEU A 95 14.23 4.40 -4.40
C LEU A 95 14.92 4.11 -5.74
N LYS A 96 16.13 3.54 -5.70
CA LYS A 96 16.81 3.03 -6.89
C LYS A 96 16.93 1.51 -6.81
N ASP A 97 16.51 0.83 -7.86
CA ASP A 97 16.56 -0.62 -7.96
C ASP A 97 17.91 -1.15 -8.49
N SER A 98 18.05 -2.46 -8.51
CA SER A 98 19.25 -3.16 -9.02
C SER A 98 19.58 -2.91 -10.49
N LYS A 99 18.60 -2.44 -11.28
CA LYS A 99 18.79 -2.04 -12.69
C LYS A 99 19.10 -0.56 -12.84
N SER A 100 19.28 0.17 -11.73
CA SER A 100 19.48 1.61 -11.68
C SER A 100 18.27 2.43 -12.11
N THR A 101 17.07 1.84 -12.14
CA THR A 101 15.83 2.59 -12.32
C THR A 101 15.57 3.40 -11.07
N LEU A 102 15.35 4.71 -11.23
CA LEU A 102 15.04 5.62 -10.14
C LEU A 102 13.52 5.82 -10.06
N TYR A 103 12.97 5.64 -8.87
CA TYR A 103 11.59 5.90 -8.55
C TYR A 103 11.51 6.99 -7.47
N LYS A 104 10.71 8.03 -7.69
CA LYS A 104 10.47 9.11 -6.72
C LYS A 104 9.33 8.73 -5.81
N ALA A 105 9.44 9.06 -4.52
CA ALA A 105 8.37 8.82 -3.57
C ALA A 105 7.16 9.70 -3.86
N GLU A 106 5.97 9.17 -3.58
CA GLU A 106 4.69 9.87 -3.67
C GLU A 106 4.00 9.91 -2.31
N GLN A 107 3.80 8.75 -1.69
CA GLN A 107 3.12 8.64 -0.42
C GLN A 107 3.44 7.31 0.26
N MET A 108 3.12 7.21 1.57
CA MET A 108 3.02 5.94 2.28
C MET A 108 1.64 5.78 2.91
N HIS A 109 1.19 4.55 3.06
CA HIS A 109 -0.08 4.21 3.69
C HIS A 109 -0.03 2.83 4.35
N PHE A 110 -1.13 2.49 5.04
CA PHE A 110 -1.19 1.32 5.90
C PHE A 110 -2.37 0.42 5.55
N HIS A 111 -2.19 -0.88 5.78
CA HIS A 111 -3.24 -1.89 5.73
C HIS A 111 -3.26 -2.63 7.06
N TRP A 112 -4.46 -2.78 7.67
CA TRP A 112 -4.63 -3.42 8.98
C TRP A 112 -5.92 -4.24 9.04
N GLY A 113 -6.03 -5.03 10.12
CA GLY A 113 -7.18 -5.88 10.41
C GLY A 113 -8.21 -5.23 11.34
N GLY A 114 -8.43 -5.82 12.51
CA GLY A 114 -9.12 -5.19 13.63
C GLY A 114 -10.52 -5.68 13.96
N ASP A 115 -11.09 -6.58 13.15
CA ASP A 115 -12.47 -7.02 13.41
C ASP A 115 -12.53 -8.48 13.84
N PHE A 116 -11.99 -8.87 14.94
CA PHE A 116 -12.05 -10.21 15.56
C PHE A 116 -10.71 -10.62 16.20
N ALA A 117 -10.72 -11.77 16.89
CA ALA A 117 -9.64 -12.32 17.69
C ALA A 117 -8.34 -12.66 16.93
N GLU A 118 -8.33 -12.62 15.61
CA GLU A 118 -7.14 -12.81 14.81
C GLU A 118 -6.53 -11.47 14.44
N ILE A 119 -5.39 -11.19 15.05
CA ILE A 119 -4.58 -10.00 14.76
C ILE A 119 -3.88 -10.24 13.42
N SER A 120 -4.57 -9.95 12.32
CA SER A 120 -4.06 -10.13 10.97
C SER A 120 -4.63 -9.09 10.02
N GLY A 121 -3.77 -8.36 9.30
CA GLY A 121 -4.19 -7.24 8.46
C GLY A 121 -3.23 -6.90 7.33
N SER A 122 -2.10 -7.64 7.19
CA SER A 122 -1.21 -7.44 6.05
C SER A 122 -1.86 -7.88 4.75
N GLU A 123 -1.46 -7.32 3.64
CA GLU A 123 -1.90 -7.72 2.31
C GLU A 123 -1.13 -8.94 1.80
N HIS A 124 0.21 -8.85 1.77
CA HIS A 124 1.05 -10.02 1.50
C HIS A 124 1.02 -11.00 2.66
N THR A 125 1.19 -12.29 2.31
CA THR A 125 1.44 -13.35 3.28
C THR A 125 2.78 -14.01 2.98
N VAL A 126 3.44 -14.53 4.01
CA VAL A 126 4.66 -15.34 3.87
C VAL A 126 4.33 -16.75 4.32
N ASP A 127 4.48 -17.72 3.41
CA ASP A 127 4.12 -19.12 3.62
C ASP A 127 2.68 -19.31 4.16
N GLY A 128 1.76 -18.46 3.71
CA GLY A 128 0.36 -18.46 4.12
C GLY A 128 0.07 -17.71 5.42
N ILE A 129 1.09 -17.19 6.10
CA ILE A 129 0.92 -16.46 7.36
C ILE A 129 0.75 -14.97 7.05
N ARG A 130 -0.37 -14.41 7.52
CA ARG A 130 -0.67 -12.97 7.46
C ARG A 130 -0.12 -12.29 8.70
N ARG A 131 0.49 -11.12 8.52
CA ARG A 131 0.99 -10.28 9.62
C ARG A 131 -0.10 -9.30 10.08
N VAL A 132 0.16 -8.55 11.15
CA VAL A 132 -0.85 -7.67 11.77
C VAL A 132 -1.16 -6.44 10.93
N THR A 133 -0.17 -5.90 10.23
CA THR A 133 -0.27 -4.69 9.41
C THR A 133 0.72 -4.79 8.26
N GLU A 134 0.49 -4.06 7.19
CA GLU A 134 1.46 -3.85 6.12
C GLU A 134 1.54 -2.37 5.78
N ILE A 135 2.75 -1.91 5.51
CA ILE A 135 3.07 -0.53 5.17
C ILE A 135 3.52 -0.50 3.72
N HIS A 136 2.94 0.38 2.92
CA HIS A 136 3.34 0.59 1.54
C HIS A 136 3.96 1.97 1.36
N PHE A 137 5.16 2.02 0.80
CA PHE A 137 5.82 3.24 0.33
C PHE A 137 5.71 3.25 -1.19
N VAL A 138 4.83 4.09 -1.71
CA VAL A 138 4.50 4.17 -3.13
C VAL A 138 5.43 5.14 -3.83
N HIS A 139 5.95 4.71 -4.97
CA HIS A 139 6.87 5.50 -5.79
C HIS A 139 6.43 5.44 -7.25
N TYR A 140 6.85 6.45 -8.00
CA TYR A 140 6.67 6.49 -9.45
C TYR A 140 8.01 6.58 -10.19
N ASN A 141 8.07 5.98 -11.37
CA ASN A 141 9.26 5.95 -12.22
C ASN A 141 9.63 7.37 -12.65
N SER A 142 10.83 7.82 -12.30
CA SER A 142 11.30 9.18 -12.51
C SER A 142 11.45 9.61 -13.97
N LYS A 143 11.29 8.69 -14.93
CA LYS A 143 11.24 9.01 -16.36
C LYS A 143 9.96 9.73 -16.76
N TYR A 144 8.90 9.62 -15.93
CA TYR A 144 7.65 10.34 -16.08
C TYR A 144 7.68 11.62 -15.27
N GLU A 145 6.95 12.62 -15.71
CA GLU A 145 6.95 13.95 -15.11
C GLU A 145 6.43 13.93 -13.66
N ASN A 146 5.35 13.18 -13.43
CA ASN A 146 4.67 13.09 -12.14
C ASN A 146 3.99 11.72 -11.96
N PHE A 147 3.40 11.53 -10.77
CA PHE A 147 2.69 10.30 -10.42
C PHE A 147 1.45 10.07 -11.30
N ASP A 148 0.70 11.13 -11.64
CA ASP A 148 -0.53 11.03 -12.44
C ASP A 148 -0.27 10.51 -13.85
N GLU A 149 0.84 10.89 -14.46
CA GLU A 149 1.30 10.32 -15.73
C GLU A 149 1.74 8.86 -15.53
N ALA A 150 2.60 8.63 -14.54
CA ALA A 150 3.23 7.33 -14.29
C ALA A 150 2.22 6.21 -13.98
N LYS A 151 1.17 6.51 -13.20
CA LYS A 151 0.18 5.50 -12.73
C LYS A 151 -0.56 4.78 -13.86
N SER A 152 -0.57 5.34 -15.06
CA SER A 152 -1.16 4.73 -16.26
C SER A 152 -0.15 4.04 -17.19
N GLN A 153 1.14 4.09 -16.86
CA GLN A 153 2.19 3.53 -17.71
C GLN A 153 2.61 2.12 -17.27
N PRO A 154 3.00 1.23 -18.19
CA PRO A 154 3.27 -0.19 -17.89
C PRO A 154 4.38 -0.45 -16.87
N ASP A 155 5.32 0.46 -16.70
CA ASP A 155 6.44 0.40 -15.74
C ASP A 155 6.44 1.62 -14.82
N GLY A 156 5.26 2.18 -14.60
CA GLY A 156 5.11 3.48 -13.96
C GLY A 156 5.36 3.48 -12.46
N LEU A 157 5.09 2.37 -11.77
CA LEU A 157 5.06 2.37 -10.32
C LEU A 157 6.03 1.36 -9.71
N ALA A 158 6.48 1.68 -8.51
CA ALA A 158 7.16 0.75 -7.62
C ALA A 158 6.62 0.92 -6.20
N VAL A 159 6.41 -0.18 -5.49
CA VAL A 159 6.00 -0.15 -4.09
C VAL A 159 7.00 -0.94 -3.25
N LEU A 160 7.51 -0.29 -2.20
CA LEU A 160 8.26 -0.92 -1.13
C LEU A 160 7.28 -1.26 -0.01
N ALA A 161 7.15 -2.54 0.32
CA ALA A 161 6.25 -3.02 1.35
C ALA A 161 7.03 -3.52 2.56
N ALA A 162 6.55 -3.19 3.76
CA ALA A 162 7.07 -3.67 5.03
C ALA A 162 5.96 -4.32 5.84
N LEU A 163 6.16 -5.58 6.23
CA LEU A 163 5.25 -6.31 7.09
C LEU A 163 5.48 -5.91 8.56
N VAL A 164 4.41 -5.91 9.36
CA VAL A 164 4.45 -5.52 10.76
C VAL A 164 4.10 -6.72 11.65
N GLU A 165 4.88 -6.94 12.70
CA GLU A 165 4.63 -7.92 13.75
C GLU A 165 4.47 -7.23 15.11
N ILE A 166 3.71 -7.86 16.00
CA ILE A 166 3.60 -7.38 17.37
C ILE A 166 4.88 -7.71 18.14
N ASN A 167 5.40 -6.69 18.84
CA ASN A 167 6.30 -6.85 19.96
C ASN A 167 5.50 -6.67 21.26
N GLU A 168 5.37 -7.72 22.04
CA GLU A 168 4.51 -7.72 23.24
C GLU A 168 5.02 -6.81 24.36
N TYR A 169 6.31 -6.49 24.37
CA TYR A 169 6.98 -5.89 25.52
C TYR A 169 7.48 -4.46 25.32
N GLU A 170 7.57 -3.99 24.10
CA GLU A 170 8.19 -2.70 23.81
C GLU A 170 7.36 -1.89 22.80
N GLU A 171 7.12 -0.63 23.15
CA GLU A 171 6.59 0.37 22.23
C GLU A 171 7.68 0.80 21.23
N ASN A 172 7.32 0.90 19.97
CA ASN A 172 8.19 1.50 18.97
C ASN A 172 8.06 3.02 19.01
N THR A 173 8.99 3.67 19.67
CA THR A 173 8.97 5.13 19.88
C THR A 173 9.04 5.95 18.59
N TYR A 174 9.53 5.39 17.50
CA TYR A 174 9.53 6.06 16.19
C TYR A 174 8.12 6.23 15.62
N TYR A 175 7.18 5.36 16.03
CA TYR A 175 5.77 5.45 15.63
C TYR A 175 4.93 6.32 16.57
N SER A 176 5.42 6.71 17.75
CA SER A 176 4.66 7.48 18.73
C SER A 176 4.13 8.81 18.16
N PRO A 177 4.87 9.60 17.36
CA PRO A 177 4.32 10.80 16.73
C PRO A 177 3.13 10.50 15.82
N LEU A 178 3.25 9.46 14.96
CA LEU A 178 2.19 9.03 14.05
C LEU A 178 0.93 8.60 14.83
N ILE A 179 1.10 7.74 15.82
CA ILE A 179 -0.01 7.22 16.63
C ILE A 179 -0.72 8.37 17.38
N SER A 180 0.03 9.34 17.91
CA SER A 180 -0.54 10.48 18.63
C SER A 180 -1.36 11.42 17.73
N GLU A 181 -1.12 11.43 16.42
CA GLU A 181 -1.87 12.25 15.46
C GLU A 181 -3.14 11.58 14.92
N LEU A 182 -3.33 10.26 15.10
CA LEU A 182 -4.50 9.54 14.59
C LEU A 182 -5.84 10.17 15.02
N PRO A 183 -6.04 10.62 16.29
CA PRO A 183 -7.29 11.27 16.70
C PRO A 183 -7.59 12.56 15.91
N ASN A 184 -6.57 13.25 15.38
CA ASN A 184 -6.74 14.49 14.61
C ASN A 184 -7.21 14.25 13.16
N ILE A 185 -7.16 12.99 12.72
CA ILE A 185 -7.61 12.55 11.38
C ILE A 185 -8.64 11.41 11.48
N GLN A 186 -9.41 11.35 12.55
CA GLN A 186 -10.37 10.27 12.80
C GLN A 186 -11.37 10.11 11.65
N TYR A 187 -11.82 11.20 11.04
CA TYR A 187 -12.86 11.20 10.00
C TYR A 187 -12.27 11.42 8.62
N THR A 188 -12.91 10.85 7.60
CA THR A 188 -12.52 11.00 6.19
C THR A 188 -12.35 12.47 5.81
N GLY A 189 -11.28 12.74 5.07
CA GLY A 189 -10.92 14.09 4.59
C GLY A 189 -10.22 14.95 5.62
N GLN A 190 -10.08 14.51 6.87
CA GLN A 190 -9.29 15.26 7.85
C GLN A 190 -7.79 15.12 7.55
N ILE A 191 -7.08 16.21 7.80
CA ILE A 191 -5.64 16.35 7.52
C ILE A 191 -4.98 16.90 8.78
N THR A 192 -3.81 16.34 9.13
CA THR A 192 -2.92 16.89 10.15
C THR A 192 -1.49 16.98 9.62
N THR A 193 -0.62 17.63 10.36
CA THR A 193 0.81 17.70 10.03
C THR A 193 1.58 16.76 10.98
N LEU A 194 2.16 15.72 10.42
CA LEU A 194 3.06 14.81 11.14
C LEU A 194 4.44 15.45 11.26
N LYS A 195 4.88 15.69 12.49
CA LYS A 195 6.17 16.31 12.82
C LYS A 195 7.06 15.34 13.58
N ASN A 196 8.34 15.67 13.69
CA ASN A 196 9.33 14.90 14.46
C ASN A 196 9.40 13.42 14.05
N THR A 197 9.14 13.15 12.77
CA THR A 197 9.15 11.80 12.22
C THR A 197 10.22 11.71 11.13
N ASN A 198 11.09 10.73 11.27
CA ASN A 198 12.04 10.34 10.25
C ASN A 198 11.47 9.10 9.54
N ILE A 199 11.18 9.22 8.25
CA ILE A 199 10.47 8.15 7.51
C ILE A 199 11.31 6.86 7.45
N TYR A 200 12.64 6.96 7.42
CA TYR A 200 13.52 5.78 7.44
C TYR A 200 13.31 4.93 8.70
N ASN A 201 13.08 5.58 9.84
CA ASN A 201 12.85 4.90 11.12
C ASN A 201 11.48 4.18 11.20
N LEU A 202 10.57 4.43 10.25
CA LEU A 202 9.33 3.67 10.10
C LEU A 202 9.50 2.39 9.29
N MET A 203 10.68 2.15 8.71
CA MET A 203 11.02 0.92 7.99
C MET A 203 11.61 -0.12 8.95
N PRO A 204 11.68 -1.41 8.55
CA PRO A 204 12.43 -2.43 9.28
C PRO A 204 13.92 -2.06 9.37
N ARG A 205 14.63 -2.65 10.32
CA ARG A 205 16.08 -2.43 10.47
C ARG A 205 16.88 -2.90 9.26
N ASP A 206 16.46 -4.01 8.68
CA ASP A 206 17.07 -4.54 7.46
C ASP A 206 16.22 -4.17 6.23
N THR A 207 16.69 -3.18 5.50
CA THR A 207 16.14 -2.76 4.20
C THR A 207 16.91 -3.36 3.01
N PHE A 208 17.93 -4.22 3.26
CA PHE A 208 18.77 -4.80 2.22
C PHE A 208 18.17 -6.05 1.60
N HIS A 209 17.47 -6.87 2.38
CA HIS A 209 16.90 -8.13 1.94
C HIS A 209 15.43 -7.99 1.57
N TYR A 210 15.08 -8.40 0.36
CA TYR A 210 13.70 -8.24 -0.14
C TYR A 210 13.31 -9.33 -1.14
N TYR A 211 12.01 -9.55 -1.24
CA TYR A 211 11.36 -10.27 -2.34
C TYR A 211 10.92 -9.25 -3.40
N THR A 212 10.95 -9.66 -4.67
CA THR A 212 10.47 -8.80 -5.77
C THR A 212 9.69 -9.59 -6.81
N TYR A 213 8.63 -8.97 -7.34
CA TYR A 213 7.82 -9.50 -8.42
C TYR A 213 7.09 -8.37 -9.14
N GLU A 214 6.57 -8.65 -10.33
CA GLU A 214 5.71 -7.73 -11.08
C GLU A 214 4.25 -7.98 -10.72
N GLY A 215 3.52 -6.93 -10.35
CA GLY A 215 2.16 -7.03 -9.86
C GLY A 215 1.31 -5.80 -10.19
N SER A 216 0.33 -5.57 -9.34
CA SER A 216 -0.67 -4.51 -9.53
C SER A 216 -0.78 -3.60 -8.31
N LEU A 217 -1.55 -2.52 -8.44
CA LEU A 217 -2.17 -1.87 -7.30
C LEU A 217 -3.08 -2.88 -6.57
N THR A 218 -3.17 -2.78 -5.26
CA THR A 218 -4.02 -3.65 -4.42
C THR A 218 -5.43 -3.10 -4.22
N THR A 219 -5.68 -1.90 -4.71
CA THR A 219 -6.99 -1.25 -4.71
C THR A 219 -7.40 -0.87 -6.12
N PRO A 220 -8.69 -0.69 -6.40
CA PRO A 220 -9.14 -0.17 -7.69
C PRO A 220 -8.37 1.09 -8.11
N PRO A 221 -7.96 1.17 -9.39
CA PRO A 221 -8.33 0.33 -10.53
C PRO A 221 -7.49 -0.96 -10.69
N CYS A 222 -6.62 -1.36 -9.75
CA CYS A 222 -5.81 -2.58 -9.77
C CYS A 222 -4.87 -2.70 -10.99
N THR A 223 -4.38 -1.60 -11.50
CA THR A 223 -3.52 -1.54 -12.70
C THR A 223 -2.26 -2.40 -12.52
N GLU A 224 -1.96 -3.25 -13.52
CA GLU A 224 -0.86 -4.24 -13.48
C GLU A 224 0.49 -3.65 -13.93
N ASN A 225 0.92 -2.59 -13.25
CA ASN A 225 2.12 -1.82 -13.60
C ASN A 225 3.04 -1.54 -12.40
N VAL A 226 2.92 -2.35 -11.34
CA VAL A 226 3.65 -2.15 -10.09
C VAL A 226 4.79 -3.15 -9.97
N LYS A 227 6.00 -2.64 -9.78
CA LYS A 227 7.13 -3.43 -9.32
C LYS A 227 7.16 -3.46 -7.80
N TRP A 228 6.95 -4.63 -7.26
CA TRP A 228 6.93 -4.86 -5.82
C TRP A 228 8.30 -5.21 -5.26
N PHE A 229 8.62 -4.58 -4.13
CA PHE A 229 9.74 -4.91 -3.27
C PHE A 229 9.17 -5.13 -1.86
N VAL A 230 9.10 -6.38 -1.42
CA VAL A 230 8.59 -6.72 -0.08
C VAL A 230 9.79 -7.03 0.80
N LEU A 231 10.01 -6.22 1.83
CA LEU A 231 11.14 -6.39 2.74
C LEU A 231 11.02 -7.71 3.50
N HIS A 232 12.14 -8.39 3.67
CA HIS A 232 12.19 -9.66 4.38
C HIS A 232 12.05 -9.47 5.89
N ASP A 233 12.69 -8.44 6.45
CA ASP A 233 12.58 -8.09 7.86
C ASP A 233 11.26 -7.35 8.13
N THR A 234 10.81 -7.36 9.37
CA THR A 234 9.52 -6.81 9.79
C THR A 234 9.68 -5.63 10.73
N VAL A 235 8.77 -4.67 10.61
CA VAL A 235 8.59 -3.64 11.63
C VAL A 235 7.99 -4.28 12.88
N LYS A 236 8.43 -3.84 14.05
CA LYS A 236 7.88 -4.28 15.33
C LYS A 236 7.08 -3.14 15.96
N LEU A 237 5.80 -3.35 16.23
CA LEU A 237 4.94 -2.43 16.96
C LEU A 237 4.41 -3.09 18.22
N SER A 238 4.12 -2.32 19.27
CA SER A 238 3.41 -2.85 20.43
C SER A 238 1.95 -3.16 20.05
N LYS A 239 1.34 -4.06 20.80
CA LYS A 239 -0.08 -4.38 20.65
C LYS A 239 -0.95 -3.11 20.74
N THR A 240 -0.67 -2.23 21.71
CA THR A 240 -1.39 -0.97 21.89
C THR A 240 -1.26 -0.04 20.68
N GLN A 241 -0.09 0.04 20.03
CA GLN A 241 0.08 0.84 18.82
C GLN A 241 -0.77 0.31 17.66
N VAL A 242 -0.80 -1.01 17.47
CA VAL A 242 -1.65 -1.65 16.45
C VAL A 242 -3.13 -1.40 16.76
N GLU A 243 -3.59 -1.62 18.00
CA GLU A 243 -4.97 -1.36 18.42
C GLU A 243 -5.39 0.10 18.22
N ASN A 244 -4.50 1.06 18.44
CA ASN A 244 -4.78 2.47 18.16
C ASN A 244 -5.00 2.73 16.66
N MET A 245 -4.21 2.09 15.77
CA MET A 245 -4.43 2.20 14.33
C MET A 245 -5.78 1.59 13.94
N GLU A 246 -6.07 0.40 14.43
CA GLU A 246 -7.28 -0.36 14.09
C GLU A 246 -8.57 0.32 14.56
N ASN A 247 -8.54 1.04 15.70
CA ASN A 247 -9.77 1.50 16.38
C ASN A 247 -10.01 3.01 16.28
N THR A 248 -9.11 3.80 15.66
CA THR A 248 -9.25 5.26 15.64
C THR A 248 -9.89 5.78 14.35
N ILE A 249 -9.54 5.20 13.22
CA ILE A 249 -9.84 5.76 11.89
C ILE A 249 -11.20 5.29 11.39
N LYS A 250 -11.98 6.21 10.83
CA LYS A 250 -13.34 5.97 10.35
C LYS A 250 -13.49 6.27 8.86
N ASN A 251 -14.40 5.57 8.21
CA ASN A 251 -14.80 5.76 6.82
C ASN A 251 -15.84 6.90 6.67
N ASP A 252 -16.33 7.12 5.44
CA ASP A 252 -17.35 8.11 5.10
C ASP A 252 -18.69 7.89 5.79
N HIS A 253 -18.96 6.68 6.26
CA HIS A 253 -20.17 6.30 7.00
C HIS A 253 -20.00 6.40 8.51
N ASN A 254 -18.88 6.95 9.00
CA ASN A 254 -18.52 7.05 10.41
C ASN A 254 -18.36 5.69 11.09
N GLU A 255 -18.03 4.66 10.33
CA GLU A 255 -17.71 3.32 10.81
C GLU A 255 -16.19 3.19 10.94
N THR A 256 -15.73 2.49 11.98
CA THR A 256 -14.29 2.24 12.15
C THR A 256 -13.76 1.39 11.00
N LEU A 257 -12.64 1.81 10.42
CA LEU A 257 -11.99 1.08 9.33
C LEU A 257 -11.30 -0.18 9.88
N HIS A 258 -11.90 -1.33 9.58
CA HIS A 258 -11.35 -2.65 9.89
C HIS A 258 -11.15 -3.46 8.61
N ASN A 259 -10.20 -4.40 8.64
CA ASN A 259 -9.93 -5.35 7.56
C ASN A 259 -9.69 -4.66 6.21
N ILE A 260 -8.89 -3.57 6.24
CA ILE A 260 -8.57 -2.77 5.06
C ILE A 260 -7.41 -3.39 4.27
N TYR A 261 -7.57 -4.61 3.81
CA TYR A 261 -6.60 -5.35 3.00
C TYR A 261 -7.31 -6.20 1.96
N ARG A 262 -6.70 -6.32 0.80
CA ARG A 262 -7.13 -7.23 -0.26
C ARG A 262 -6.65 -8.65 0.04
N LYS A 263 -7.43 -9.66 -0.30
CA LYS A 263 -7.00 -11.07 -0.23
C LYS A 263 -5.87 -11.34 -1.21
N THR A 264 -5.04 -12.34 -0.88
CA THR A 264 -3.94 -12.75 -1.78
C THR A 264 -4.48 -13.31 -3.10
N GLN A 265 -3.85 -12.89 -4.19
CA GLN A 265 -4.19 -13.25 -5.56
C GLN A 265 -3.32 -14.40 -6.08
N ALA A 266 -3.78 -15.06 -7.12
CA ALA A 266 -3.02 -16.13 -7.76
C ALA A 266 -1.70 -15.62 -8.32
N LEU A 267 -0.61 -16.35 -8.06
CA LEU A 267 0.70 -16.01 -8.61
C LEU A 267 0.74 -16.18 -10.13
N ASN A 268 -0.06 -17.11 -10.65
CA ASN A 268 -0.07 -17.52 -12.05
C ASN A 268 1.36 -17.91 -12.53
N GLU A 269 1.81 -17.46 -13.69
CA GLU A 269 3.13 -17.78 -14.25
C GLU A 269 4.25 -16.88 -13.73
N ARG A 270 3.96 -15.96 -12.80
CA ARG A 270 4.96 -15.03 -12.26
C ARG A 270 5.98 -15.74 -11.39
N VAL A 271 7.19 -15.22 -11.38
CA VAL A 271 8.27 -15.68 -10.54
C VAL A 271 8.57 -14.64 -9.48
N VAL A 272 8.51 -15.05 -8.22
CA VAL A 272 9.04 -14.24 -7.12
C VAL A 272 10.53 -14.49 -7.01
N GLN A 273 11.31 -13.42 -6.95
CA GLN A 273 12.75 -13.45 -6.75
C GLN A 273 13.12 -12.84 -5.40
N ALA A 274 14.26 -13.23 -4.85
CA ALA A 274 14.86 -12.59 -3.68
C ALA A 274 16.35 -12.35 -3.93
N ASN A 275 16.90 -11.33 -3.28
CA ASN A 275 18.33 -11.03 -3.31
C ASN A 275 19.11 -11.75 -2.19
N PHE A 276 18.47 -12.63 -1.45
CA PHE A 276 19.05 -13.46 -0.40
C PHE A 276 18.68 -14.94 -0.62
N PRO A 277 19.55 -15.87 -0.24
CA PRO A 277 19.28 -17.30 -0.36
C PRO A 277 18.30 -17.76 0.73
N ASP A 278 17.49 -18.78 0.42
CA ASP A 278 16.70 -19.48 1.42
C ASP A 278 17.66 -20.26 2.35
N PHE A 279 17.82 -19.77 3.58
CA PHE A 279 18.70 -20.39 4.58
C PHE A 279 18.18 -21.74 5.10
N PHE A 280 16.90 -22.03 4.93
CA PHE A 280 16.27 -23.27 5.40
C PHE A 280 16.35 -24.45 4.40
N SER A 281 16.76 -24.19 3.16
CA SER A 281 16.89 -25.25 2.14
C SER A 281 18.18 -26.09 2.26
N LYS A 282 19.12 -25.75 3.16
CA LYS A 282 20.43 -26.41 3.31
C LYS A 282 20.49 -27.53 4.36
N SER A 283 19.36 -27.87 4.99
CA SER A 283 19.32 -29.03 5.93
C SER A 283 18.61 -30.20 5.26
N LYS A 284 19.27 -30.84 4.30
CA LYS A 284 19.07 -32.24 3.86
C LYS A 284 20.38 -32.89 3.63
#